data_c0837fae22026d88861be5c37537291c
#
_entry.id   c0837fae22026d88861be5c37537291c
#
_cell.length_a   1.000
_cell.length_b   1.000
_cell.length_c   1.000
_cell.angle_alpha   90.00
_cell.angle_beta   90.00
_cell.angle_gamma   90.00
#
_symmetry.space_group_name_H-M   'P 1'
#
loop_
_entity.id
_entity.type
_entity.pdbx_description
1 polymer ?
#
loop_
_entity_poly.entity_id
_entity_poly.type
_entity_poly.pdbx_seq_one_letter_code
_entity_poly.pdbx_strand_id
1 'polypeptide(L)'
;MERIDPDELAIAIKVLRQIPELHPDHEDVRTMKRAASYMYKLIKKSRRAEIRMERQRHDQEIIERTATGSRMRIDDETAGIPLVSTAQGAFAGELITARGCYICKEDFTLVDAFYHWLCPRCAAMSHAKRDQRTDLTGKRALLTGGRAKIGMYIALRLLRDGAHTTITTRFPKDAVRRFAAMEDSADWLHRLKVVGIDLRDPTQVISLTDDVAADGPLDIIINNACQTVRRLPGAYTHLIDGENAALPTAESLGVQALPEMVTFDRISEAHPAAIAGALSSTAVAHHDGESAESALAAHNAASMTALALKAGGASLEAHLAGTAIDAGGLIPDIQANNSWTQVLDEVDPLELLEVQFCNSIAPFLINSRLRPALRAAVQAGARRAYIVNVSAMEGQFSRRYKGPGHPHTNMAKAALNMMTRTSAGEMFETDRILMTAVDTGWITDERPHHEKLRIAAEGWHAPLDLVDGAARVYDPIVRGEAGEDLHGSFLKDYEPSPW
;
A
#
# COMPACT_ATOMS: atom_id res chain seq x y z
N MET A 1 24.37 -15.24 -37.40
CA MET A 1 25.51 -14.39 -37.76
C MET A 1 25.95 -14.76 -39.16
N GLU A 2 25.89 -13.82 -40.07
CA GLU A 2 26.54 -13.99 -41.37
C GLU A 2 28.03 -14.19 -41.15
N ARG A 3 28.60 -15.15 -41.85
CA ARG A 3 30.06 -15.38 -41.85
C ARG A 3 30.72 -14.29 -42.72
N ILE A 4 31.87 -13.79 -42.26
CA ILE A 4 32.73 -12.95 -43.11
C ILE A 4 33.13 -13.79 -44.33
N ASP A 5 33.16 -13.17 -45.50
CA ASP A 5 33.61 -13.81 -46.73
C ASP A 5 35.02 -14.39 -46.50
N PRO A 6 35.23 -15.70 -46.84
CA PRO A 6 36.51 -16.34 -46.59
C PRO A 6 37.70 -15.68 -47.32
N ASP A 7 37.47 -15.10 -48.51
CA ASP A 7 38.54 -14.43 -49.29
C ASP A 7 38.88 -13.08 -48.68
N GLU A 8 37.88 -12.32 -48.19
CA GLU A 8 38.10 -11.05 -47.46
C GLU A 8 38.85 -11.31 -46.15
N LEU A 9 38.48 -12.38 -45.42
CA LEU A 9 39.17 -12.77 -44.18
C LEU A 9 40.62 -13.16 -44.46
N ALA A 10 40.91 -13.90 -45.55
CA ALA A 10 42.26 -14.25 -45.96
C ALA A 10 43.10 -13.03 -46.30
N ILE A 11 42.55 -12.06 -47.01
CA ILE A 11 43.21 -10.76 -47.31
C ILE A 11 43.53 -10.02 -46.04
N ALA A 12 42.55 -9.88 -45.11
CA ALA A 12 42.76 -9.21 -43.83
C ALA A 12 43.89 -9.82 -43.01
N ILE A 13 43.93 -11.18 -42.92
CA ILE A 13 44.99 -11.91 -42.23
C ILE A 13 46.36 -11.69 -42.89
N LYS A 14 46.42 -11.69 -44.25
CA LYS A 14 47.63 -11.41 -45.00
C LYS A 14 48.18 -10.02 -44.69
N VAL A 15 47.35 -8.99 -44.70
CA VAL A 15 47.71 -7.61 -44.37
C VAL A 15 48.23 -7.50 -42.94
N LEU A 16 47.53 -8.11 -41.97
CA LEU A 16 47.97 -8.15 -40.56
C LEU A 16 49.33 -8.75 -40.38
N ARG A 17 49.73 -9.77 -41.15
CA ARG A 17 51.06 -10.40 -41.10
C ARG A 17 52.15 -9.54 -41.71
N GLN A 18 51.85 -8.61 -42.65
CA GLN A 18 52.82 -7.70 -43.28
C GLN A 18 53.12 -6.46 -42.41
N ILE A 19 52.18 -6.03 -41.55
CA ILE A 19 52.35 -4.85 -40.69
C ILE A 19 53.59 -4.85 -39.82
N PRO A 20 54.05 -5.97 -39.17
CA PRO A 20 55.29 -5.99 -38.40
C PRO A 20 56.58 -5.79 -39.20
N GLU A 21 56.51 -5.94 -40.53
CA GLU A 21 57.65 -5.73 -41.44
C GLU A 21 57.91 -4.25 -41.77
N LEU A 22 56.93 -3.39 -41.47
CA LEU A 22 56.98 -1.94 -41.70
C LEU A 22 57.59 -1.19 -40.50
N HIS A 23 58.18 -0.03 -40.76
CA HIS A 23 58.68 0.84 -39.68
C HIS A 23 57.51 1.23 -38.71
N PRO A 24 57.76 1.25 -37.39
CA PRO A 24 56.70 1.54 -36.39
C PRO A 24 55.97 2.86 -36.60
N ASP A 25 56.59 3.85 -37.24
CA ASP A 25 56.00 5.15 -37.52
C ASP A 25 55.29 5.25 -38.90
N HIS A 26 55.25 4.13 -39.63
CA HIS A 26 54.58 4.09 -40.92
C HIS A 26 53.05 4.39 -40.75
N GLU A 27 52.45 5.12 -41.66
CA GLU A 27 51.03 5.55 -41.59
C GLU A 27 50.10 4.33 -41.54
N ASP A 28 50.36 3.28 -42.29
CA ASP A 28 49.59 2.06 -42.33
C ASP A 28 49.66 1.29 -40.98
N VAL A 29 50.82 1.29 -40.32
CA VAL A 29 50.99 0.70 -38.99
C VAL A 29 50.12 1.46 -37.97
N ARG A 30 50.10 2.80 -38.02
CA ARG A 30 49.27 3.60 -37.12
C ARG A 30 47.80 3.35 -37.36
N THR A 31 47.39 3.27 -38.64
CA THR A 31 45.99 3.01 -39.02
C THR A 31 45.52 1.64 -38.57
N MET A 32 46.29 0.61 -38.88
CA MET A 32 45.96 -0.75 -38.47
C MET A 32 45.97 -0.94 -36.96
N LYS A 33 46.91 -0.31 -36.23
CA LYS A 33 46.95 -0.32 -34.79
C LYS A 33 45.68 0.29 -34.15
N ARG A 34 45.18 1.41 -34.74
CA ARG A 34 43.92 2.04 -34.30
C ARG A 34 42.74 1.09 -34.56
N ALA A 35 42.65 0.54 -35.78
CA ALA A 35 41.57 -0.37 -36.17
C ALA A 35 41.54 -1.65 -35.29
N ALA A 36 42.69 -2.30 -35.08
CA ALA A 36 42.83 -3.47 -34.25
C ALA A 36 42.48 -3.18 -32.77
N SER A 37 42.95 -2.02 -32.24
CA SER A 37 42.62 -1.59 -30.87
C SER A 37 41.13 -1.30 -30.72
N TYR A 38 40.49 -0.71 -31.69
CA TYR A 38 39.06 -0.46 -31.71
C TYR A 38 38.26 -1.77 -31.75
N MET A 39 38.58 -2.67 -32.65
CA MET A 39 38.00 -4.01 -32.76
C MET A 39 38.11 -4.78 -31.44
N TYR A 40 39.33 -4.83 -30.87
CA TYR A 40 39.56 -5.52 -29.59
C TYR A 40 38.74 -4.94 -28.45
N LYS A 41 38.61 -3.58 -28.38
CA LYS A 41 37.78 -2.92 -27.37
C LYS A 41 36.29 -3.27 -27.54
N LEU A 42 35.79 -3.30 -28.79
CA LEU A 42 34.41 -3.67 -29.08
C LEU A 42 34.10 -5.13 -28.69
N ILE A 43 34.95 -6.07 -29.12
CA ILE A 43 34.81 -7.51 -28.80
C ILE A 43 34.82 -7.70 -27.27
N LYS A 44 35.79 -7.06 -26.58
CA LYS A 44 35.88 -7.13 -25.12
C LYS A 44 34.63 -6.54 -24.43
N LYS A 45 34.08 -5.44 -24.97
CA LYS A 45 32.85 -4.81 -24.46
C LYS A 45 31.64 -5.73 -24.68
N SER A 46 31.50 -6.32 -25.88
CA SER A 46 30.42 -7.25 -26.21
C SER A 46 30.47 -8.48 -25.29
N ARG A 47 31.61 -9.14 -25.16
CA ARG A 47 31.77 -10.30 -24.29
C ARG A 47 31.47 -10.02 -22.81
N ARG A 48 31.86 -8.82 -22.33
CA ARG A 48 31.49 -8.39 -20.96
C ARG A 48 29.99 -8.13 -20.82
N ALA A 49 29.36 -7.60 -21.87
CA ALA A 49 27.91 -7.39 -21.87
C ALA A 49 27.16 -8.73 -21.88
N GLU A 50 27.60 -9.71 -22.69
CA GLU A 50 27.03 -11.07 -22.73
C GLU A 50 27.10 -11.76 -21.35
N ILE A 51 28.28 -11.76 -20.73
CA ILE A 51 28.46 -12.35 -19.38
C ILE A 51 27.56 -11.65 -18.35
N ARG A 52 27.44 -10.32 -18.45
CA ARG A 52 26.56 -9.56 -17.55
C ARG A 52 25.10 -9.92 -17.76
N MET A 53 24.64 -10.00 -19.03
CA MET A 53 23.27 -10.39 -19.35
C MET A 53 22.95 -11.81 -18.89
N GLU A 54 23.89 -12.74 -19.05
CA GLU A 54 23.70 -14.12 -18.58
C GLU A 54 23.56 -14.21 -17.07
N ARG A 55 24.37 -13.47 -16.30
CA ARG A 55 24.25 -13.35 -14.85
C ARG A 55 22.91 -12.74 -14.45
N GLN A 56 22.52 -11.64 -15.11
CA GLN A 56 21.24 -10.99 -14.84
C GLN A 56 20.06 -11.93 -15.14
N ARG A 57 20.11 -12.68 -16.23
CA ARG A 57 19.07 -13.67 -16.57
C ARG A 57 18.96 -14.76 -15.50
N HIS A 58 20.09 -15.33 -15.07
CA HIS A 58 20.15 -16.32 -14.01
C HIS A 58 19.53 -15.80 -12.71
N ASP A 59 19.95 -14.61 -12.28
CA ASP A 59 19.46 -14.00 -11.04
C ASP A 59 17.96 -13.67 -11.15
N GLN A 60 17.51 -13.20 -12.31
CA GLN A 60 16.11 -12.89 -12.56
C GLN A 60 15.22 -14.16 -12.55
N GLU A 61 15.68 -15.28 -13.11
CA GLU A 61 14.97 -16.56 -13.07
C GLU A 61 14.75 -17.06 -11.63
N ILE A 62 15.72 -16.82 -10.73
CA ILE A 62 15.59 -17.15 -9.31
C ILE A 62 14.56 -16.23 -8.64
N ILE A 63 14.63 -14.93 -8.89
CA ILE A 63 13.70 -13.93 -8.35
C ILE A 63 12.26 -14.26 -8.75
N GLU A 64 12.03 -14.61 -10.01
CA GLU A 64 10.71 -14.92 -10.55
C GLU A 64 10.08 -16.20 -9.99
N ARG A 65 10.87 -17.10 -9.41
CA ARG A 65 10.37 -18.27 -8.69
C ARG A 65 9.78 -17.92 -7.33
N THR A 66 10.14 -16.78 -6.75
CA THR A 66 9.62 -16.35 -5.45
C THR A 66 8.17 -15.86 -5.58
N ALA A 67 7.42 -15.94 -4.47
CA ALA A 67 6.05 -15.44 -4.46
C ALA A 67 5.99 -13.93 -4.70
N THR A 68 6.85 -13.14 -4.03
CA THR A 68 6.86 -11.67 -4.15
C THR A 68 7.54 -11.15 -5.41
N GLY A 69 8.37 -11.94 -6.09
CA GLY A 69 9.06 -11.57 -7.33
C GLY A 69 8.47 -12.18 -8.60
N SER A 70 7.32 -12.86 -8.51
CA SER A 70 6.65 -13.49 -9.63
C SER A 70 6.28 -12.49 -10.72
N ARG A 71 6.51 -12.81 -11.99
CA ARG A 71 6.06 -12.01 -13.15
C ARG A 71 4.55 -11.80 -13.20
N MET A 72 3.77 -12.69 -12.57
CA MET A 72 2.32 -12.59 -12.53
C MET A 72 1.83 -11.56 -11.50
N ARG A 73 2.72 -11.07 -10.63
CA ARG A 73 2.37 -10.08 -9.62
C ARG A 73 2.23 -8.70 -10.24
N ILE A 74 1.10 -8.06 -9.97
CA ILE A 74 0.89 -6.62 -10.14
C ILE A 74 0.83 -6.04 -8.73
N ASP A 75 1.61 -5.01 -8.43
CA ASP A 75 1.79 -4.50 -7.07
C ASP A 75 0.52 -3.89 -6.43
N ASP A 76 -0.53 -3.68 -7.19
CA ASP A 76 -1.86 -3.33 -6.67
C ASP A 76 -2.76 -4.54 -6.41
N GLU A 77 -2.22 -5.74 -6.55
CA GLU A 77 -2.91 -7.02 -6.43
C GLU A 77 -4.25 -7.05 -7.19
N THR A 78 -4.20 -7.55 -8.39
CA THR A 78 -5.43 -7.90 -9.11
C THR A 78 -6.17 -8.96 -8.28
N ALA A 79 -7.43 -8.70 -7.93
CA ALA A 79 -8.23 -9.63 -7.14
C ALA A 79 -8.20 -11.03 -7.77
N GLY A 80 -7.81 -12.02 -6.97
CA GLY A 80 -7.79 -13.42 -7.40
C GLY A 80 -6.46 -13.97 -7.92
N ILE A 81 -5.38 -13.18 -7.94
CA ILE A 81 -4.03 -13.72 -8.23
C ILE A 81 -3.34 -14.05 -6.90
N PRO A 82 -3.17 -15.33 -6.53
CA PRO A 82 -2.47 -15.69 -5.32
C PRO A 82 -0.96 -15.46 -5.49
N LEU A 83 -0.31 -14.95 -4.44
CA LEU A 83 1.15 -14.89 -4.36
C LEU A 83 1.69 -16.28 -4.02
N VAL A 84 2.02 -17.05 -5.04
CA VAL A 84 2.52 -18.42 -4.91
C VAL A 84 3.94 -18.51 -5.42
N SER A 85 4.82 -19.11 -4.62
CA SER A 85 6.16 -19.48 -5.05
C SER A 85 6.13 -20.73 -5.94
N THR A 86 6.95 -20.75 -6.99
CA THR A 86 7.23 -21.94 -7.79
C THR A 86 8.50 -22.66 -7.35
N ALA A 87 9.17 -22.18 -6.30
CA ALA A 87 10.35 -22.82 -5.73
C ALA A 87 10.00 -24.14 -5.04
N GLN A 88 10.87 -25.14 -5.19
CA GLN A 88 10.73 -26.41 -4.49
C GLN A 88 11.52 -26.37 -3.17
N GLY A 89 10.85 -25.94 -2.08
CA GLY A 89 11.45 -25.86 -0.75
C GLY A 89 11.53 -24.43 -0.20
N ALA A 90 12.34 -24.24 0.84
CA ALA A 90 12.41 -22.98 1.58
C ALA A 90 13.14 -21.85 0.81
N PHE A 91 13.91 -22.19 -0.20
CA PHE A 91 14.72 -21.23 -0.96
C PHE A 91 14.48 -21.37 -2.47
N ALA A 92 14.42 -20.22 -3.16
CA ALA A 92 14.25 -20.16 -4.61
C ALA A 92 15.57 -20.45 -5.37
N GLY A 93 16.72 -20.20 -4.75
CA GLY A 93 18.03 -20.42 -5.32
C GLY A 93 19.08 -19.44 -4.80
N GLU A 94 20.27 -19.46 -5.41
CA GLU A 94 21.38 -18.60 -5.05
C GLU A 94 21.76 -17.67 -6.21
N LEU A 95 21.79 -16.35 -5.95
CA LEU A 95 22.14 -15.32 -6.92
C LEU A 95 23.66 -15.34 -7.20
N ILE A 96 24.04 -15.09 -8.44
CA ILE A 96 25.45 -14.84 -8.82
C ILE A 96 25.88 -13.46 -8.33
N THR A 97 24.97 -12.47 -8.36
CA THR A 97 25.27 -11.11 -7.92
C THR A 97 24.56 -10.86 -6.60
N ALA A 98 25.31 -10.61 -5.53
CA ALA A 98 24.75 -10.28 -4.23
C ALA A 98 23.83 -9.05 -4.31
N ARG A 99 22.74 -9.08 -3.54
CA ARG A 99 21.69 -8.03 -3.49
C ARG A 99 21.53 -7.53 -2.07
N GLY A 100 21.39 -6.21 -1.88
CA GLY A 100 21.12 -5.63 -0.57
C GLY A 100 19.71 -5.96 -0.06
N CYS A 101 19.61 -6.47 1.15
CA CYS A 101 18.32 -6.78 1.80
C CYS A 101 17.47 -5.51 1.98
N TYR A 102 16.16 -5.59 1.71
CA TYR A 102 15.24 -4.48 1.90
C TYR A 102 15.18 -3.98 3.36
N ILE A 103 15.25 -4.88 4.34
CA ILE A 103 15.17 -4.54 5.78
C ILE A 103 16.54 -4.14 6.34
N CYS A 104 17.50 -5.06 6.46
CA CYS A 104 18.78 -4.81 7.16
C CYS A 104 19.86 -4.17 6.30
N LYS A 105 19.68 -4.07 4.99
CA LYS A 105 20.63 -3.54 4.00
C LYS A 105 21.91 -4.38 3.81
N GLU A 106 22.05 -5.49 4.51
CA GLU A 106 23.15 -6.43 4.30
C GLU A 106 23.00 -7.16 2.96
N ASP A 107 24.11 -7.42 2.30
CA ASP A 107 24.14 -8.17 1.05
C ASP A 107 23.85 -9.65 1.27
N PHE A 108 23.09 -10.27 0.34
CA PHE A 108 22.78 -11.70 0.36
C PHE A 108 22.74 -12.27 -1.05
N THR A 109 22.96 -13.60 -1.16
CA THR A 109 22.83 -14.37 -2.40
C THR A 109 21.77 -15.46 -2.30
N LEU A 110 21.54 -16.04 -1.12
CA LEU A 110 20.51 -17.06 -0.92
C LEU A 110 19.14 -16.43 -0.79
N VAL A 111 18.21 -16.78 -1.71
CA VAL A 111 16.88 -16.16 -1.85
C VAL A 111 15.82 -17.04 -1.22
N ASP A 112 15.03 -16.49 -0.32
CA ASP A 112 13.85 -17.14 0.27
C ASP A 112 12.80 -17.47 -0.80
N ALA A 113 12.08 -18.57 -0.63
CA ALA A 113 11.06 -18.99 -1.60
C ALA A 113 9.89 -18.00 -1.72
N PHE A 114 9.57 -17.24 -0.67
CA PHE A 114 8.51 -16.25 -0.69
C PHE A 114 9.03 -14.85 -1.03
N TYR A 115 10.13 -14.41 -0.36
CA TYR A 115 10.62 -13.04 -0.43
C TYR A 115 11.81 -12.89 -1.38
N HIS A 116 11.63 -12.21 -2.50
CA HIS A 116 12.72 -11.94 -3.45
C HIS A 116 13.74 -10.88 -2.98
N TRP A 117 13.41 -10.09 -1.97
CA TRP A 117 14.24 -8.95 -1.55
C TRP A 117 14.60 -8.93 -0.07
N LEU A 118 14.47 -10.06 0.61
CA LEU A 118 14.90 -10.22 2.00
C LEU A 118 16.03 -11.25 2.09
N CYS A 119 17.04 -10.96 2.94
CA CYS A 119 18.03 -11.98 3.31
C CYS A 119 17.37 -13.09 4.15
N PRO A 120 17.95 -14.31 4.25
CA PRO A 120 17.33 -15.41 4.98
C PRO A 120 16.92 -15.08 6.41
N ARG A 121 17.72 -14.28 7.13
CA ARG A 121 17.41 -13.84 8.52
C ARG A 121 16.14 -12.96 8.56
N CYS A 122 16.06 -11.96 7.68
CA CYS A 122 14.91 -11.06 7.64
C CYS A 122 13.66 -11.75 7.09
N ALA A 123 13.80 -12.69 6.17
CA ALA A 123 12.72 -13.54 5.68
C ALA A 123 12.15 -14.41 6.80
N ALA A 124 13.00 -15.10 7.57
CA ALA A 124 12.57 -15.92 8.71
C ALA A 124 11.82 -15.09 9.78
N MET A 125 12.34 -13.89 10.10
CA MET A 125 11.64 -12.95 10.99
C MET A 125 10.25 -12.57 10.42
N SER A 126 10.19 -12.20 9.13
CA SER A 126 8.93 -11.81 8.49
C SER A 126 7.92 -12.96 8.49
N HIS A 127 8.34 -14.20 8.18
CA HIS A 127 7.49 -15.39 8.29
C HIS A 127 6.93 -15.56 9.71
N ALA A 128 7.77 -15.48 10.75
CA ALA A 128 7.34 -15.58 12.14
C ALA A 128 6.30 -14.50 12.51
N LYS A 129 6.51 -13.26 12.03
CA LYS A 129 5.57 -12.15 12.28
C LYS A 129 4.25 -12.30 11.52
N ARG A 130 4.25 -12.91 10.35
CA ARG A 130 3.02 -13.21 9.58
C ARG A 130 2.11 -14.16 10.35
N ASP A 131 2.66 -15.09 11.09
CA ASP A 131 1.91 -16.12 11.83
C ASP A 131 1.65 -15.75 13.31
N GLN A 132 2.15 -14.57 13.75
CA GLN A 132 2.05 -14.14 15.14
C GLN A 132 0.59 -13.90 15.54
N ARG A 133 0.20 -14.44 16.71
CA ARG A 133 -1.15 -14.40 17.29
C ARG A 133 -1.09 -13.94 18.75
N THR A 134 -2.22 -13.45 19.24
CA THR A 134 -2.42 -13.17 20.69
C THR A 134 -3.89 -13.36 21.05
N ASP A 135 -4.19 -13.57 22.32
CA ASP A 135 -5.57 -13.69 22.78
C ASP A 135 -6.20 -12.31 23.01
N LEU A 136 -7.22 -11.99 22.22
CA LEU A 136 -8.01 -10.76 22.33
C LEU A 136 -9.47 -11.04 22.71
N THR A 137 -9.74 -12.24 23.28
CA THR A 137 -11.09 -12.61 23.69
C THR A 137 -11.67 -11.58 24.66
N GLY A 138 -12.87 -11.08 24.35
CA GLY A 138 -13.57 -10.07 25.15
C GLY A 138 -13.09 -8.63 24.93
N LYS A 139 -12.04 -8.41 24.16
CA LYS A 139 -11.57 -7.04 23.79
C LYS A 139 -12.40 -6.46 22.66
N ARG A 140 -12.51 -5.12 22.64
CA ARG A 140 -13.17 -4.36 21.59
C ARG A 140 -12.15 -3.53 20.80
N ALA A 141 -12.27 -3.56 19.48
CA ALA A 141 -11.38 -2.86 18.57
C ALA A 141 -12.14 -1.98 17.57
N LEU A 142 -11.66 -0.77 17.34
CA LEU A 142 -12.04 0.10 16.23
C LEU A 142 -10.91 0.13 15.20
N LEU A 143 -11.20 -0.28 13.97
CA LEU A 143 -10.27 -0.25 12.85
C LEU A 143 -10.83 0.64 11.72
N THR A 144 -10.16 1.73 11.41
CA THR A 144 -10.56 2.54 10.26
C THR A 144 -10.06 1.94 8.94
N GLY A 145 -10.92 1.92 7.90
CA GLY A 145 -10.55 1.39 6.58
C GLY A 145 -10.37 -0.14 6.54
N GLY A 146 -11.25 -0.89 7.25
CA GLY A 146 -11.11 -2.33 7.43
C GLY A 146 -11.58 -3.22 6.27
N ARG A 147 -12.17 -2.66 5.19
CA ARG A 147 -12.85 -3.44 4.15
C ARG A 147 -11.93 -4.24 3.22
N ALA A 148 -10.77 -3.71 2.92
CA ALA A 148 -9.91 -4.22 1.84
C ALA A 148 -8.43 -3.96 2.13
N LYS A 149 -7.56 -4.55 1.31
CA LYS A 149 -6.10 -4.40 1.37
C LYS A 149 -5.58 -4.70 2.79
N ILE A 150 -4.63 -3.92 3.29
CA ILE A 150 -4.03 -4.11 4.64
C ILE A 150 -5.11 -4.15 5.73
N GLY A 151 -6.10 -3.25 5.64
CA GLY A 151 -7.16 -3.15 6.64
C GLY A 151 -7.97 -4.44 6.79
N MET A 152 -8.26 -5.15 5.70
CA MET A 152 -8.95 -6.42 5.77
C MET A 152 -8.12 -7.48 6.52
N TYR A 153 -6.82 -7.57 6.23
CA TYR A 153 -5.95 -8.52 6.93
C TYR A 153 -5.74 -8.16 8.41
N ILE A 154 -5.76 -6.87 8.77
CA ILE A 154 -5.76 -6.45 10.18
C ILE A 154 -7.07 -6.87 10.85
N ALA A 155 -8.23 -6.61 10.22
CA ALA A 155 -9.53 -7.01 10.77
C ALA A 155 -9.62 -8.53 10.98
N LEU A 156 -9.16 -9.33 10.01
CA LEU A 156 -9.12 -10.79 10.14
C LEU A 156 -8.26 -11.26 11.31
N ARG A 157 -7.11 -10.60 11.58
CA ARG A 157 -6.28 -10.93 12.75
C ARG A 157 -7.03 -10.64 14.05
N LEU A 158 -7.61 -9.45 14.20
CA LEU A 158 -8.38 -9.06 15.37
C LEU A 158 -9.55 -10.03 15.62
N LEU A 159 -10.33 -10.36 14.58
CA LEU A 159 -11.48 -11.25 14.66
C LEU A 159 -11.08 -12.69 15.01
N ARG A 160 -10.04 -13.22 14.35
CA ARG A 160 -9.53 -14.58 14.58
C ARG A 160 -8.88 -14.74 15.94
N ASP A 161 -8.36 -13.65 16.51
CA ASP A 161 -7.79 -13.61 17.87
C ASP A 161 -8.85 -13.30 18.96
N GLY A 162 -10.14 -13.19 18.58
CA GLY A 162 -11.27 -13.14 19.51
C GLY A 162 -11.85 -11.76 19.78
N ALA A 163 -11.30 -10.68 19.20
CA ALA A 163 -11.80 -9.33 19.43
C ALA A 163 -13.16 -9.07 18.76
N HIS A 164 -14.03 -8.32 19.43
CA HIS A 164 -15.17 -7.65 18.79
C HIS A 164 -14.65 -6.46 18.01
N THR A 165 -14.78 -6.49 16.69
CA THR A 165 -14.11 -5.56 15.79
C THR A 165 -15.11 -4.71 15.01
N THR A 166 -15.09 -3.40 15.24
CA THR A 166 -15.80 -2.41 14.42
C THR A 166 -14.87 -1.94 13.32
N ILE A 167 -15.27 -2.09 12.06
CA ILE A 167 -14.53 -1.57 10.91
C ILE A 167 -15.29 -0.41 10.27
N THR A 168 -14.55 0.56 9.70
CA THR A 168 -15.16 1.64 8.92
C THR A 168 -14.86 1.50 7.45
N THR A 169 -15.81 1.91 6.59
CA THR A 169 -15.66 1.89 5.13
C THR A 169 -16.69 2.79 4.46
N ARG A 170 -16.40 3.25 3.24
CA ARG A 170 -17.38 3.91 2.37
C ARG A 170 -18.31 2.92 1.65
N PHE A 171 -17.99 1.62 1.69
CA PHE A 171 -18.68 0.54 0.99
C PHE A 171 -19.03 -0.60 1.96
N PRO A 172 -20.05 -0.39 2.83
CA PRO A 172 -20.35 -1.34 3.90
C PRO A 172 -20.91 -2.68 3.40
N LYS A 173 -21.71 -2.69 2.34
CA LYS A 173 -22.24 -3.96 1.81
C LYS A 173 -21.17 -4.79 1.12
N ASP A 174 -20.19 -4.15 0.44
CA ASP A 174 -19.02 -4.86 -0.10
C ASP A 174 -18.19 -5.47 1.03
N ALA A 175 -18.00 -4.76 2.15
CA ALA A 175 -17.34 -5.31 3.33
C ALA A 175 -18.04 -6.57 3.84
N VAL A 176 -19.36 -6.51 4.06
CA VAL A 176 -20.14 -7.67 4.51
C VAL A 176 -19.96 -8.87 3.59
N ARG A 177 -20.03 -8.67 2.25
CA ARG A 177 -19.83 -9.76 1.28
C ARG A 177 -18.45 -10.36 1.36
N ARG A 178 -17.40 -9.54 1.46
CA ARG A 178 -16.00 -9.99 1.53
C ARG A 178 -15.73 -10.83 2.78
N PHE A 179 -16.17 -10.35 3.93
CA PHE A 179 -15.95 -11.07 5.18
C PHE A 179 -16.79 -12.34 5.29
N ALA A 180 -18.05 -12.30 4.86
CA ALA A 180 -18.91 -13.48 4.85
C ALA A 180 -18.45 -14.56 3.86
N ALA A 181 -17.75 -14.21 2.79
CA ALA A 181 -17.20 -15.15 1.81
C ALA A 181 -15.91 -15.87 2.29
N MET A 182 -15.36 -15.52 3.47
CA MET A 182 -14.18 -16.20 3.99
C MET A 182 -14.57 -17.60 4.50
N GLU A 183 -13.73 -18.60 4.24
CA GLU A 183 -14.00 -19.99 4.60
C GLU A 183 -14.25 -20.21 6.11
N ASP A 184 -13.55 -19.44 6.96
CA ASP A 184 -13.64 -19.49 8.42
C ASP A 184 -14.58 -18.43 9.02
N SER A 185 -15.40 -17.77 8.19
CA SER A 185 -16.28 -16.66 8.63
C SER A 185 -17.26 -17.06 9.73
N ALA A 186 -17.75 -18.30 9.73
CA ALA A 186 -18.68 -18.81 10.73
C ALA A 186 -18.13 -18.72 12.18
N ASP A 187 -16.81 -18.76 12.36
CA ASP A 187 -16.16 -18.76 13.67
C ASP A 187 -16.10 -17.36 14.31
N TRP A 188 -16.15 -16.29 13.52
CA TRP A 188 -15.87 -14.94 14.00
C TRP A 188 -16.76 -13.83 13.43
N LEU A 189 -17.57 -14.08 12.40
CA LEU A 189 -18.37 -13.03 11.73
C LEU A 189 -19.34 -12.33 12.69
N HIS A 190 -19.84 -13.02 13.69
CA HIS A 190 -20.70 -12.49 14.75
C HIS A 190 -20.03 -11.42 15.63
N ARG A 191 -18.68 -11.29 15.58
CA ARG A 191 -17.91 -10.26 16.29
C ARG A 191 -17.57 -9.06 15.40
N LEU A 192 -18.02 -9.05 14.15
CA LEU A 192 -17.78 -7.96 13.22
C LEU A 192 -18.97 -6.98 13.22
N LYS A 193 -18.67 -5.69 13.42
CA LYS A 193 -19.57 -4.55 13.16
C LYS A 193 -19.01 -3.73 12.01
N VAL A 194 -19.84 -3.39 11.02
CA VAL A 194 -19.45 -2.61 9.84
C VAL A 194 -20.11 -1.24 9.88
N VAL A 195 -19.30 -0.17 9.84
CA VAL A 195 -19.81 1.21 9.82
C VAL A 195 -19.53 1.84 8.45
N GLY A 196 -20.60 2.19 7.75
CA GLY A 196 -20.56 2.94 6.50
C GLY A 196 -20.36 4.42 6.76
N ILE A 197 -19.17 4.97 6.45
CA ILE A 197 -18.76 6.32 6.79
C ILE A 197 -17.75 6.88 5.78
N ASP A 198 -17.78 8.19 5.57
CA ASP A 198 -16.71 8.95 4.93
C ASP A 198 -15.86 9.69 5.98
N LEU A 199 -14.63 9.23 6.20
CA LEU A 199 -13.72 9.84 7.18
C LEU A 199 -13.20 11.23 6.78
N ARG A 200 -13.53 11.69 5.57
CA ARG A 200 -13.29 13.09 5.16
C ARG A 200 -14.32 14.04 5.77
N ASP A 201 -15.42 13.52 6.30
CA ASP A 201 -16.47 14.31 6.95
C ASP A 201 -16.28 14.30 8.49
N PRO A 202 -15.86 15.43 9.12
CA PRO A 202 -15.66 15.50 10.56
C PRO A 202 -16.95 15.24 11.37
N THR A 203 -18.10 15.61 10.84
CA THR A 203 -19.39 15.38 11.51
C THR A 203 -19.72 13.90 11.59
N GLN A 204 -19.49 13.15 10.50
CA GLN A 204 -19.64 11.70 10.51
C GLN A 204 -18.61 11.03 11.45
N VAL A 205 -17.37 11.53 11.50
CA VAL A 205 -16.35 11.03 12.45
C VAL A 205 -16.79 11.24 13.90
N ILE A 206 -17.40 12.38 14.23
CA ILE A 206 -17.97 12.64 15.56
C ILE A 206 -19.08 11.63 15.86
N SER A 207 -20.03 11.42 14.93
CA SER A 207 -21.11 10.44 15.09
C SER A 207 -20.58 9.02 15.27
N LEU A 208 -19.54 8.63 14.54
CA LEU A 208 -18.83 7.34 14.75
C LEU A 208 -18.31 7.22 16.17
N THR A 209 -17.64 8.27 16.67
CA THR A 209 -17.05 8.21 18.02
C THR A 209 -18.12 8.14 19.11
N ASP A 210 -19.26 8.77 18.92
CA ASP A 210 -20.41 8.70 19.84
C ASP A 210 -21.02 7.28 19.83
N ASP A 211 -21.21 6.67 18.65
CA ASP A 211 -21.68 5.29 18.51
C ASP A 211 -20.74 4.28 19.18
N VAL A 212 -19.44 4.36 18.91
CA VAL A 212 -18.44 3.46 19.50
C VAL A 212 -18.34 3.64 21.02
N ALA A 213 -18.43 4.87 21.52
CA ALA A 213 -18.37 5.16 22.95
C ALA A 213 -19.64 4.67 23.69
N ALA A 214 -20.80 4.72 23.04
CA ALA A 214 -22.05 4.22 23.63
C ALA A 214 -22.03 2.71 23.87
N ASP A 215 -21.27 1.97 23.08
CA ASP A 215 -21.08 0.52 23.26
C ASP A 215 -20.19 0.15 24.48
N GLY A 216 -19.59 1.13 25.20
CA GLY A 216 -18.82 0.93 26.43
C GLY A 216 -17.29 0.96 26.25
N PRO A 217 -16.52 0.28 27.13
CA PRO A 217 -15.06 0.30 27.11
C PRO A 217 -14.48 -0.17 25.76
N LEU A 218 -13.40 0.49 25.30
CA LEU A 218 -12.71 0.17 24.05
C LEU A 218 -11.24 -0.15 24.35
N ASP A 219 -10.71 -1.23 23.80
CA ASP A 219 -9.33 -1.67 24.08
C ASP A 219 -8.34 -1.19 22.99
N ILE A 220 -8.78 -1.17 21.74
CA ILE A 220 -7.88 -1.00 20.60
C ILE A 220 -8.46 0.00 19.60
N ILE A 221 -7.63 0.98 19.19
CA ILE A 221 -7.89 1.85 18.03
C ILE A 221 -6.76 1.63 17.02
N ILE A 222 -7.12 1.38 15.76
CA ILE A 222 -6.18 1.31 14.65
C ILE A 222 -6.61 2.32 13.57
N ASN A 223 -5.88 3.41 13.46
CA ASN A 223 -6.07 4.41 12.42
C ASN A 223 -5.35 3.96 11.14
N ASN A 224 -5.99 3.11 10.35
CA ASN A 224 -5.44 2.54 9.12
C ASN A 224 -5.97 3.22 7.86
N ALA A 225 -7.18 3.76 7.87
CA ALA A 225 -7.72 4.44 6.70
C ALA A 225 -6.81 5.57 6.22
N CYS A 226 -6.51 5.56 4.93
CA CYS A 226 -5.64 6.55 4.31
C CYS A 226 -6.11 6.82 2.88
N GLN A 227 -6.21 8.08 2.51
CA GLN A 227 -6.32 8.50 1.13
C GLN A 227 -4.92 8.90 0.64
N THR A 228 -4.34 8.15 -0.29
CA THR A 228 -3.03 8.41 -0.89
C THR A 228 -3.16 9.15 -2.22
N VAL A 229 -4.18 8.79 -2.98
CA VAL A 229 -4.50 9.35 -4.30
C VAL A 229 -6.01 9.51 -4.41
N ARG A 230 -6.46 10.62 -5.00
CA ARG A 230 -7.85 10.80 -5.36
C ARG A 230 -8.13 10.04 -6.65
N ARG A 231 -8.96 9.01 -6.56
CA ARG A 231 -9.40 8.24 -7.73
C ARG A 231 -10.55 8.95 -8.43
N LEU A 232 -10.58 8.86 -9.76
CA LEU A 232 -11.74 9.33 -10.52
C LEU A 232 -13.00 8.56 -10.11
N PRO A 233 -14.18 9.20 -10.15
CA PRO A 233 -15.46 8.56 -9.82
C PRO A 233 -15.67 7.23 -10.55
N GLY A 234 -15.29 7.13 -11.83
CA GLY A 234 -15.39 5.90 -12.62
C GLY A 234 -14.66 4.69 -12.04
N ALA A 235 -13.61 4.90 -11.24
CA ALA A 235 -12.89 3.81 -10.59
C ALA A 235 -13.74 3.08 -9.53
N TYR A 236 -14.82 3.69 -9.05
CA TYR A 236 -15.71 3.16 -8.01
C TYR A 236 -16.97 2.47 -8.56
N THR A 237 -17.21 2.46 -9.88
CA THR A 237 -18.46 1.99 -10.48
C THR A 237 -18.88 0.61 -9.98
N HIS A 238 -17.97 -0.36 -10.01
CA HIS A 238 -18.22 -1.71 -9.53
C HIS A 238 -18.66 -1.77 -8.04
N LEU A 239 -18.03 -0.96 -7.19
CA LEU A 239 -18.38 -0.88 -5.77
C LEU A 239 -19.73 -0.20 -5.57
N ILE A 240 -20.04 0.85 -6.33
CA ILE A 240 -21.33 1.56 -6.28
C ILE A 240 -22.45 0.62 -6.70
N ASP A 241 -22.29 -0.12 -7.78
CA ASP A 241 -23.26 -1.12 -8.22
C ASP A 241 -23.48 -2.19 -7.14
N GLY A 242 -22.39 -2.64 -6.51
CA GLY A 242 -22.44 -3.56 -5.39
C GLY A 242 -23.19 -2.98 -4.17
N GLU A 243 -23.01 -1.70 -3.83
CA GLU A 243 -23.74 -1.07 -2.72
C GLU A 243 -25.24 -0.90 -3.02
N ASN A 244 -25.63 -0.71 -4.28
CA ASN A 244 -27.03 -0.64 -4.70
C ASN A 244 -27.71 -2.02 -4.70
N ALA A 245 -26.96 -3.11 -4.85
CA ALA A 245 -27.49 -4.46 -4.82
C ALA A 245 -27.90 -4.89 -3.39
N ALA A 246 -28.91 -5.76 -3.31
CA ALA A 246 -29.28 -6.39 -2.04
C ALA A 246 -28.15 -7.26 -1.48
N LEU A 247 -28.01 -7.29 -0.14
CA LEU A 247 -27.13 -8.24 0.51
C LEU A 247 -27.68 -9.66 0.33
N PRO A 248 -26.80 -10.68 0.18
CA PRO A 248 -27.21 -12.07 0.32
C PRO A 248 -27.80 -12.33 1.70
N THR A 249 -28.68 -13.32 1.85
CA THR A 249 -29.18 -13.73 3.16
C THR A 249 -28.10 -14.50 3.94
N ALA A 250 -28.16 -14.48 5.25
CA ALA A 250 -27.24 -15.25 6.10
C ALA A 250 -27.28 -16.75 5.73
N GLU A 251 -28.46 -17.30 5.46
CA GLU A 251 -28.65 -18.67 5.03
C GLU A 251 -27.92 -19.00 3.71
N SER A 252 -28.00 -18.09 2.72
CA SER A 252 -27.32 -18.28 1.41
C SER A 252 -25.79 -18.26 1.52
N LEU A 253 -25.26 -17.63 2.57
CA LEU A 253 -23.83 -17.54 2.86
C LEU A 253 -23.37 -18.63 3.86
N GLY A 254 -24.27 -19.47 4.37
CA GLY A 254 -23.96 -20.51 5.35
C GLY A 254 -23.53 -19.99 6.74
N VAL A 255 -23.90 -18.73 7.08
CA VAL A 255 -23.59 -18.10 8.36
C VAL A 255 -24.85 -17.93 9.20
N GLN A 256 -24.71 -17.84 10.54
CA GLN A 256 -25.86 -17.72 11.45
C GLN A 256 -26.55 -16.35 11.32
N ALA A 257 -25.79 -15.29 11.18
CA ALA A 257 -26.27 -13.93 11.02
C ALA A 257 -25.25 -13.11 10.22
N LEU A 258 -25.74 -12.07 9.51
CA LEU A 258 -24.84 -11.07 8.93
C LEU A 258 -24.30 -10.14 10.03
N PRO A 259 -23.13 -9.50 9.80
CA PRO A 259 -22.61 -8.50 10.72
C PRO A 259 -23.60 -7.35 10.92
N GLU A 260 -23.61 -6.76 12.10
CA GLU A 260 -24.27 -5.49 12.33
C GLU A 260 -23.73 -4.43 11.36
N MET A 261 -24.62 -3.68 10.72
CA MET A 261 -24.24 -2.64 9.78
C MET A 261 -24.93 -1.32 10.16
N VAL A 262 -24.11 -0.30 10.40
CA VAL A 262 -24.54 1.08 10.67
C VAL A 262 -24.05 1.96 9.52
N THR A 263 -24.85 2.91 9.06
CA THR A 263 -24.47 3.84 7.98
C THR A 263 -24.68 5.29 8.39
N PHE A 264 -23.75 6.15 7.97
CA PHE A 264 -23.85 7.60 8.05
C PHE A 264 -23.92 8.17 6.64
N ASP A 265 -25.12 8.25 6.08
CA ASP A 265 -25.36 8.55 4.65
C ASP A 265 -25.27 10.03 4.32
N ARG A 266 -25.38 10.93 5.31
CA ARG A 266 -25.41 12.37 5.09
C ARG A 266 -24.01 12.95 5.07
N ILE A 267 -23.65 13.63 3.98
CA ILE A 267 -22.46 14.49 3.90
C ILE A 267 -22.83 15.86 4.50
N SER A 268 -22.01 16.34 5.44
CA SER A 268 -22.19 17.64 6.07
C SER A 268 -21.48 18.77 5.31
N GLU A 269 -21.78 20.01 5.67
CA GLU A 269 -21.07 21.19 5.15
C GLU A 269 -19.58 21.22 5.52
N ALA A 270 -19.16 20.44 6.52
CA ALA A 270 -17.77 20.29 6.92
C ALA A 270 -16.97 19.33 6.01
N HIS A 271 -17.62 18.64 5.08
CA HIS A 271 -16.92 17.79 4.11
C HIS A 271 -16.07 18.64 3.15
N PRO A 272 -14.82 18.22 2.82
CA PRO A 272 -13.91 18.98 1.93
C PRO A 272 -14.54 19.43 0.62
N ALA A 273 -15.42 18.62 0.03
CA ALA A 273 -16.10 18.98 -1.21
C ALA A 273 -17.09 20.16 -1.04
N ALA A 274 -17.81 20.22 0.09
CA ALA A 274 -18.68 21.34 0.41
C ALA A 274 -17.85 22.62 0.66
N ILE A 275 -16.75 22.50 1.41
CA ILE A 275 -15.82 23.61 1.66
C ILE A 275 -15.22 24.11 0.34
N ALA A 276 -14.76 23.24 -0.53
CA ALA A 276 -14.17 23.60 -1.82
C ALA A 276 -15.19 24.25 -2.75
N GLY A 277 -16.44 23.76 -2.76
CA GLY A 277 -17.56 24.37 -3.49
C GLY A 277 -17.87 25.78 -3.01
N ALA A 278 -17.91 26.01 -1.69
CA ALA A 278 -18.10 27.33 -1.11
C ALA A 278 -16.96 28.30 -1.45
N LEU A 279 -15.71 27.85 -1.41
CA LEU A 279 -14.55 28.66 -1.81
C LEU A 279 -14.58 29.02 -3.29
N SER A 280 -14.97 28.08 -4.15
CA SER A 280 -15.09 28.32 -5.60
C SER A 280 -16.24 29.30 -5.92
N SER A 281 -17.38 29.21 -5.22
CA SER A 281 -18.52 30.12 -5.42
C SER A 281 -18.21 31.56 -5.01
N THR A 282 -17.36 31.76 -4.01
CA THR A 282 -16.90 33.11 -3.59
C THR A 282 -15.88 33.71 -4.56
N ALA A 283 -15.09 32.88 -5.23
CA ALA A 283 -14.12 33.33 -6.25
C ALA A 283 -14.77 33.58 -7.62
N VAL A 284 -15.90 32.97 -7.93
CA VAL A 284 -16.63 33.01 -9.21
C VAL A 284 -18.00 33.74 -9.07
N ALA A 285 -18.03 34.85 -8.33
CA ALA A 285 -19.19 35.75 -8.38
C ALA A 285 -19.43 36.39 -9.77
N HIS A 286 -18.79 35.88 -10.80
CA HIS A 286 -18.85 36.38 -12.18
C HIS A 286 -19.19 35.34 -13.28
N HIS A 287 -19.49 34.07 -13.00
CA HIS A 287 -19.98 33.15 -14.03
C HIS A 287 -20.96 32.10 -13.44
N ASP A 288 -22.19 32.24 -13.90
CA ASP A 288 -23.29 31.26 -14.03
C ASP A 288 -23.43 30.08 -13.05
N GLY A 289 -24.29 30.27 -12.05
CA GLY A 289 -25.48 29.46 -11.76
C GLY A 289 -25.37 27.96 -11.40
N GLU A 290 -24.27 27.41 -10.90
CA GLU A 290 -24.32 26.10 -10.26
C GLU A 290 -24.19 26.24 -8.73
N SER A 291 -25.31 25.92 -8.04
CA SER A 291 -25.44 26.07 -6.58
C SER A 291 -24.57 25.06 -5.81
N ALA A 292 -24.20 25.40 -4.55
CA ALA A 292 -23.56 24.54 -3.59
C ALA A 292 -24.30 23.19 -3.39
N GLU A 293 -25.61 23.15 -3.62
CA GLU A 293 -26.42 21.94 -3.68
C GLU A 293 -26.00 20.96 -4.78
N SER A 294 -25.53 21.47 -5.93
CA SER A 294 -25.04 20.63 -7.03
C SER A 294 -23.72 19.93 -6.68
N ALA A 295 -22.83 20.59 -5.93
CA ALA A 295 -21.58 19.98 -5.46
C ALA A 295 -21.83 18.93 -4.35
N LEU A 296 -22.83 19.15 -3.47
CA LEU A 296 -23.26 18.16 -2.47
C LEU A 296 -23.99 16.97 -3.11
N ALA A 297 -24.84 17.22 -4.11
CA ALA A 297 -25.52 16.16 -4.87
C ALA A 297 -24.53 15.26 -5.63
N ALA A 298 -23.37 15.78 -6.03
CA ALA A 298 -22.32 15.00 -6.70
C ALA A 298 -21.68 13.91 -5.83
N HIS A 299 -22.00 13.86 -4.55
CA HIS A 299 -21.39 12.90 -3.60
C HIS A 299 -22.33 11.78 -3.14
N ASN A 300 -23.58 11.77 -3.58
CA ASN A 300 -24.42 10.58 -3.41
C ASN A 300 -24.03 9.51 -4.47
N ALA A 301 -24.29 8.23 -4.18
CA ALA A 301 -23.90 7.12 -5.05
C ALA A 301 -24.42 7.25 -6.49
N ALA A 302 -25.64 7.77 -6.67
CA ALA A 302 -26.26 7.95 -7.98
C ALA A 302 -25.59 9.08 -8.78
N SER A 303 -25.24 10.19 -8.12
CA SER A 303 -24.53 11.32 -8.75
C SER A 303 -23.09 10.99 -9.07
N MET A 304 -22.42 10.21 -8.23
CA MET A 304 -21.08 9.68 -8.52
C MET A 304 -21.10 8.76 -9.73
N THR A 305 -22.13 7.92 -9.88
CA THR A 305 -22.30 7.05 -11.06
C THR A 305 -22.55 7.89 -12.33
N ALA A 306 -23.39 8.92 -12.25
CA ALA A 306 -23.65 9.81 -13.39
C ALA A 306 -22.41 10.62 -13.80
N LEU A 307 -21.59 11.06 -12.85
CA LEU A 307 -20.32 11.76 -13.10
C LEU A 307 -19.28 10.80 -13.69
N ALA A 308 -19.24 9.57 -13.21
CA ALA A 308 -18.35 8.51 -13.70
C ALA A 308 -18.59 8.18 -15.18
N LEU A 309 -19.85 8.12 -15.57
CA LEU A 309 -20.26 7.88 -16.97
C LEU A 309 -19.92 9.04 -17.90
N LYS A 310 -19.81 10.28 -17.36
CA LYS A 310 -19.44 11.48 -18.14
C LYS A 310 -17.93 11.68 -18.26
N ALA A 311 -17.14 11.17 -17.33
CA ALA A 311 -15.71 11.52 -17.25
C ALA A 311 -14.77 10.66 -18.10
N GLY A 312 -15.23 9.56 -18.70
CA GLY A 312 -14.43 8.72 -19.64
C GLY A 312 -13.14 8.12 -19.06
N GLY A 313 -13.01 8.06 -17.72
CA GLY A 313 -11.75 7.78 -17.03
C GLY A 313 -11.46 6.33 -16.67
N ALA A 314 -12.36 5.38 -16.99
CA ALA A 314 -12.12 3.95 -16.77
C ALA A 314 -12.54 3.15 -18.00
N SER A 315 -11.73 2.18 -18.42
CA SER A 315 -12.09 1.29 -19.52
C SER A 315 -13.25 0.37 -19.11
N LEU A 316 -14.44 0.65 -19.61
CA LEU A 316 -15.61 -0.21 -19.42
C LEU A 316 -15.33 -1.65 -19.94
N GLU A 317 -14.53 -1.78 -20.99
CA GLU A 317 -14.16 -3.05 -21.59
C GLU A 317 -13.29 -3.92 -20.66
N ALA A 318 -12.28 -3.33 -20.00
CA ALA A 318 -11.47 -4.04 -18.99
C ALA A 318 -12.29 -4.39 -17.74
N HIS A 319 -13.27 -3.54 -17.37
CA HIS A 319 -14.20 -3.79 -16.28
C HIS A 319 -15.11 -4.99 -16.59
N LEU A 320 -15.73 -5.01 -17.75
CA LEU A 320 -16.61 -6.12 -18.19
C LEU A 320 -15.84 -7.43 -18.34
N ALA A 321 -14.55 -7.36 -18.68
CA ALA A 321 -13.68 -8.53 -18.75
C ALA A 321 -13.21 -9.04 -17.36
N GLY A 322 -13.49 -8.31 -16.27
CA GLY A 322 -13.05 -8.67 -14.91
C GLY A 322 -11.55 -8.63 -14.68
N THR A 323 -10.78 -8.06 -15.62
CA THR A 323 -9.31 -8.08 -15.63
C THR A 323 -8.68 -6.82 -15.01
N ALA A 324 -9.49 -5.85 -14.60
CA ALA A 324 -9.03 -4.53 -14.20
C ALA A 324 -9.55 -4.10 -12.81
N ILE A 325 -9.66 -5.02 -11.86
CA ILE A 325 -10.12 -4.71 -10.50
C ILE A 325 -8.97 -5.00 -9.52
N ASP A 326 -8.55 -3.98 -8.74
CA ASP A 326 -7.53 -4.14 -7.71
C ASP A 326 -8.08 -4.89 -6.48
N ALA A 327 -7.22 -5.23 -5.51
CA ALA A 327 -7.60 -5.87 -4.25
C ALA A 327 -8.61 -5.06 -3.44
N GLY A 328 -8.72 -3.75 -3.68
CA GLY A 328 -9.72 -2.86 -3.11
C GLY A 328 -11.07 -2.90 -3.83
N GLY A 329 -11.20 -3.59 -4.96
CA GLY A 329 -12.40 -3.58 -5.80
C GLY A 329 -12.51 -2.33 -6.67
N LEU A 330 -11.40 -1.59 -6.87
CA LEU A 330 -11.37 -0.40 -7.72
C LEU A 330 -10.92 -0.75 -9.13
N ILE A 331 -11.53 -0.10 -10.11
CA ILE A 331 -11.02 -0.13 -11.49
C ILE A 331 -9.73 0.69 -11.52
N PRO A 332 -8.67 0.19 -12.17
CA PRO A 332 -7.41 0.92 -12.29
C PRO A 332 -7.58 2.29 -12.90
N ASP A 333 -6.89 3.28 -12.34
CA ASP A 333 -6.86 4.63 -12.86
C ASP A 333 -5.92 4.71 -14.08
N ILE A 334 -6.51 5.00 -15.25
CA ILE A 334 -5.78 5.11 -16.51
C ILE A 334 -5.25 6.52 -16.78
N GLN A 335 -5.37 7.45 -15.83
CA GLN A 335 -4.79 8.79 -15.97
C GLN A 335 -3.28 8.72 -16.22
N ALA A 336 -2.76 9.64 -17.03
CA ALA A 336 -1.33 9.74 -17.30
C ALA A 336 -0.52 10.11 -16.05
N ASN A 337 -1.08 10.97 -15.18
CA ASN A 337 -0.50 11.42 -13.92
C ASN A 337 -1.53 11.38 -12.82
N ASN A 338 -1.09 11.13 -11.60
CA ASN A 338 -1.91 11.26 -10.40
C ASN A 338 -1.13 12.02 -9.30
N SER A 339 -1.78 12.32 -8.19
CA SER A 339 -1.20 13.11 -7.10
C SER A 339 0.01 12.45 -6.42
N TRP A 340 0.26 11.15 -6.64
CA TRP A 340 1.48 10.49 -6.17
C TRP A 340 2.75 10.98 -6.89
N THR A 341 2.62 11.39 -8.15
CA THR A 341 3.72 11.90 -8.97
C THR A 341 3.78 13.43 -9.03
N GLN A 342 2.70 14.12 -8.64
CA GLN A 342 2.57 15.58 -8.68
C GLN A 342 3.46 16.27 -7.65
N VAL A 343 3.98 17.44 -8.04
CA VAL A 343 4.75 18.36 -7.20
C VAL A 343 3.84 19.41 -6.55
N LEU A 344 4.40 20.29 -5.72
CA LEU A 344 3.66 21.17 -4.82
C LEU A 344 2.56 22.02 -5.48
N ASP A 345 2.84 22.58 -6.64
CA ASP A 345 1.95 23.49 -7.41
C ASP A 345 0.97 22.75 -8.34
N GLU A 346 1.08 21.43 -8.42
CA GLU A 346 0.20 20.58 -9.25
C GLU A 346 -0.92 19.91 -8.45
N VAL A 347 -0.79 19.83 -7.12
CA VAL A 347 -1.78 19.15 -6.27
C VAL A 347 -3.06 19.96 -6.16
N ASP A 348 -4.18 19.33 -6.52
CA ASP A 348 -5.52 19.93 -6.41
C ASP A 348 -5.85 20.30 -4.95
N PRO A 349 -6.33 21.55 -4.66
CA PRO A 349 -6.66 21.98 -3.32
C PRO A 349 -7.71 21.11 -2.62
N LEU A 350 -8.69 20.57 -3.36
CA LEU A 350 -9.67 19.67 -2.79
C LEU A 350 -9.03 18.34 -2.36
N GLU A 351 -8.13 17.79 -3.18
CA GLU A 351 -7.40 16.59 -2.82
C GLU A 351 -6.49 16.81 -1.59
N LEU A 352 -5.82 17.95 -1.50
CA LEU A 352 -5.09 18.34 -0.30
C LEU A 352 -5.97 18.29 0.94
N LEU A 353 -7.17 18.91 0.90
CA LEU A 353 -8.12 18.92 2.02
C LEU A 353 -8.59 17.50 2.35
N GLU A 354 -8.99 16.71 1.36
CA GLU A 354 -9.43 15.32 1.54
C GLU A 354 -8.36 14.48 2.24
N VAL A 355 -7.11 14.59 1.81
CA VAL A 355 -5.97 13.87 2.39
C VAL A 355 -5.72 14.31 3.84
N GLN A 356 -5.74 15.62 4.14
CA GLN A 356 -5.55 16.11 5.51
C GLN A 356 -6.71 15.64 6.43
N PHE A 357 -7.95 15.72 5.97
CA PHE A 357 -9.09 15.28 6.77
C PHE A 357 -9.04 13.77 7.04
N CYS A 358 -8.83 12.95 6.03
CA CYS A 358 -8.80 11.50 6.19
C CYS A 358 -7.59 11.01 7.01
N ASN A 359 -6.38 11.53 6.72
CA ASN A 359 -5.14 10.93 7.17
C ASN A 359 -4.59 11.53 8.48
N SER A 360 -5.06 12.71 8.90
CA SER A 360 -4.58 13.37 10.14
C SER A 360 -5.70 13.88 11.03
N ILE A 361 -6.71 14.56 10.51
CA ILE A 361 -7.79 15.16 11.30
C ILE A 361 -8.72 14.07 11.85
N ALA A 362 -9.18 13.11 11.04
CA ALA A 362 -10.02 12.01 11.51
C ALA A 362 -9.31 11.17 12.59
N PRO A 363 -8.05 10.72 12.44
CA PRO A 363 -7.31 10.09 13.53
C PRO A 363 -7.21 10.92 14.80
N PHE A 364 -7.01 12.24 14.69
CA PHE A 364 -6.99 13.13 15.85
C PHE A 364 -8.33 13.13 16.59
N LEU A 365 -9.44 13.31 15.85
CA LEU A 365 -10.79 13.31 16.42
C LEU A 365 -11.12 11.95 17.08
N ILE A 366 -10.83 10.86 16.42
CA ILE A 366 -11.06 9.49 16.93
C ILE A 366 -10.27 9.29 18.22
N ASN A 367 -8.96 9.54 18.22
CA ASN A 367 -8.10 9.34 19.38
C ASN A 367 -8.54 10.22 20.57
N SER A 368 -8.84 11.50 20.34
CA SER A 368 -9.22 12.42 21.40
C SER A 368 -10.58 12.08 22.02
N ARG A 369 -11.57 11.78 21.19
CA ARG A 369 -12.95 11.53 21.65
C ARG A 369 -13.13 10.15 22.28
N LEU A 370 -12.38 9.14 21.81
CA LEU A 370 -12.44 7.76 22.35
C LEU A 370 -11.42 7.49 23.46
N ARG A 371 -10.56 8.46 23.81
CA ARG A 371 -9.65 8.32 24.97
C ARG A 371 -10.36 7.94 26.28
N PRO A 372 -11.55 8.50 26.62
CA PRO A 372 -12.29 8.07 27.82
C PRO A 372 -12.71 6.59 27.76
N ALA A 373 -13.10 6.07 26.61
CA ALA A 373 -13.45 4.66 26.42
C ALA A 373 -12.24 3.73 26.55
N LEU A 374 -11.05 4.14 26.04
CA LEU A 374 -9.80 3.41 26.25
C LEU A 374 -9.38 3.38 27.71
N ARG A 375 -9.50 4.51 28.43
CA ARG A 375 -9.26 4.59 29.86
C ARG A 375 -10.20 3.67 30.64
N ALA A 376 -11.47 3.61 30.26
CA ALA A 376 -12.47 2.76 30.88
C ALA A 376 -12.13 1.25 30.74
N ALA A 377 -11.55 0.82 29.63
CA ALA A 377 -11.08 -0.55 29.46
C ALA A 377 -9.97 -0.91 30.46
N VAL A 378 -9.00 -0.01 30.63
CA VAL A 378 -7.92 -0.21 31.63
C VAL A 378 -8.50 -0.23 33.05
N GLN A 379 -9.42 0.67 33.38
CA GLN A 379 -10.10 0.68 34.68
C GLN A 379 -10.95 -0.58 34.92
N ALA A 380 -11.48 -1.19 33.88
CA ALA A 380 -12.20 -2.45 33.94
C ALA A 380 -11.30 -3.69 34.04
N GLY A 381 -9.97 -3.52 34.03
CA GLY A 381 -8.99 -4.59 34.26
C GLY A 381 -8.14 -4.97 33.05
N ALA A 382 -8.29 -4.32 31.91
CA ALA A 382 -7.35 -4.51 30.80
C ALA A 382 -5.95 -4.04 31.22
N ARG A 383 -4.92 -4.85 30.88
CA ARG A 383 -3.54 -4.50 31.17
C ARG A 383 -3.14 -3.16 30.54
N ARG A 384 -3.50 -2.97 29.30
CA ARG A 384 -3.23 -1.78 28.47
C ARG A 384 -4.37 -1.59 27.48
N ALA A 385 -4.50 -0.37 26.99
CA ALA A 385 -5.25 -0.04 25.78
C ALA A 385 -4.28 0.44 24.69
N TYR A 386 -4.67 0.31 23.44
CA TYR A 386 -3.77 0.49 22.28
C TYR A 386 -4.30 1.51 21.30
N ILE A 387 -3.41 2.37 20.81
CA ILE A 387 -3.63 3.20 19.62
C ILE A 387 -2.50 2.94 18.64
N VAL A 388 -2.82 2.43 17.46
CA VAL A 388 -1.87 2.21 16.37
C VAL A 388 -2.21 3.15 15.22
N ASN A 389 -1.35 4.13 14.99
CA ASN A 389 -1.47 5.06 13.88
C ASN A 389 -0.68 4.53 12.67
N VAL A 390 -1.36 4.10 11.62
CA VAL A 390 -0.72 3.60 10.40
C VAL A 390 -0.11 4.76 9.64
N SER A 391 1.18 4.92 9.80
CA SER A 391 2.00 5.93 9.15
C SER A 391 2.76 5.34 7.95
N ALA A 392 3.82 6.00 7.54
CA ALA A 392 4.70 5.56 6.46
C ALA A 392 6.01 6.37 6.47
N MET A 393 6.97 5.93 5.65
CA MET A 393 8.22 6.65 5.36
C MET A 393 7.98 8.11 4.89
N GLU A 394 6.82 8.38 4.34
CA GLU A 394 6.36 9.70 3.89
C GLU A 394 6.35 10.72 5.02
N GLY A 395 6.02 10.30 6.25
CA GLY A 395 6.04 11.14 7.45
C GLY A 395 7.39 11.25 8.16
N GLN A 396 8.44 10.57 7.70
CA GLN A 396 9.75 10.52 8.37
C GLN A 396 10.68 11.66 7.93
N PHE A 397 11.23 12.43 8.87
CA PHE A 397 12.17 13.52 8.61
C PHE A 397 13.63 13.07 8.53
N SER A 398 14.01 12.00 9.21
CA SER A 398 15.39 11.50 9.25
C SER A 398 15.90 10.88 7.95
N ARG A 399 15.03 10.70 6.95
CA ARG A 399 15.42 10.15 5.65
C ARG A 399 16.31 11.14 4.90
N ARG A 400 17.48 10.68 4.41
CA ARG A 400 18.47 11.52 3.70
C ARG A 400 17.92 12.19 2.44
N TYR A 401 17.02 11.53 1.72
CA TYR A 401 16.41 12.03 0.48
C TYR A 401 14.91 11.83 0.49
N LYS A 402 14.19 12.89 0.16
CA LYS A 402 12.78 12.86 -0.21
C LYS A 402 12.62 13.46 -1.60
N GLY A 403 11.94 12.72 -2.49
CA GLY A 403 11.56 13.22 -3.80
C GLY A 403 10.53 14.37 -3.69
N PRO A 404 10.32 15.15 -4.76
CA PRO A 404 9.40 16.29 -4.75
C PRO A 404 7.91 15.88 -4.82
N GLY A 405 7.61 14.60 -5.12
CA GLY A 405 6.23 14.12 -5.32
C GLY A 405 5.42 14.02 -4.04
N HIS A 406 4.10 13.98 -4.17
CA HIS A 406 3.07 13.79 -3.13
C HIS A 406 3.30 14.57 -1.82
N PRO A 407 3.58 15.90 -1.88
CA PRO A 407 3.89 16.71 -0.68
C PRO A 407 2.75 16.73 0.34
N HIS A 408 1.51 16.72 -0.10
CA HIS A 408 0.30 16.71 0.73
C HIS A 408 0.16 15.42 1.57
N THR A 409 0.54 14.27 1.02
CA THR A 409 0.57 12.98 1.74
C THR A 409 1.72 12.96 2.75
N ASN A 410 2.91 13.45 2.37
CA ASN A 410 4.04 13.61 3.29
C ASN A 410 3.66 14.46 4.50
N MET A 411 2.96 15.60 4.28
CA MET A 411 2.47 16.47 5.34
C MET A 411 1.51 15.75 6.30
N ALA A 412 0.52 15.02 5.78
CA ALA A 412 -0.46 14.32 6.59
C ALA A 412 0.18 13.21 7.45
N LYS A 413 1.13 12.45 6.90
CA LYS A 413 1.86 11.42 7.66
C LYS A 413 2.82 12.01 8.68
N ALA A 414 3.44 13.16 8.40
CA ALA A 414 4.24 13.89 9.36
C ALA A 414 3.39 14.42 10.53
N ALA A 415 2.18 14.94 10.25
CA ALA A 415 1.23 15.36 11.28
C ALA A 415 0.81 14.18 12.18
N LEU A 416 0.53 13.02 11.60
CA LEU A 416 0.19 11.80 12.35
C LEU A 416 1.35 11.34 13.25
N ASN A 417 2.58 11.37 12.73
CA ASN A 417 3.78 11.06 13.51
C ASN A 417 3.98 12.06 14.67
N MET A 418 3.78 13.37 14.42
CA MET A 418 3.92 14.39 15.45
C MET A 418 2.86 14.25 16.54
N MET A 419 1.60 13.94 16.19
CA MET A 419 0.55 13.64 17.16
C MET A 419 0.96 12.48 18.07
N THR A 420 1.46 11.38 17.48
CA THR A 420 1.94 10.22 18.25
C THR A 420 3.06 10.58 19.18
N ARG A 421 4.10 11.26 18.68
CA ARG A 421 5.27 11.67 19.46
C ARG A 421 4.92 12.61 20.62
N THR A 422 3.96 13.52 20.39
CA THR A 422 3.56 14.52 21.39
C THR A 422 2.69 13.93 22.50
N SER A 423 1.77 13.01 22.14
CA SER A 423 0.70 12.60 23.06
C SER A 423 0.95 11.26 23.75
N ALA A 424 1.77 10.37 23.18
CA ALA A 424 1.88 9.00 23.66
C ALA A 424 2.43 8.88 25.09
N GLY A 425 3.44 9.70 25.46
CA GLY A 425 4.03 9.66 26.79
C GLY A 425 3.02 10.03 27.88
N GLU A 426 2.31 11.15 27.70
CA GLU A 426 1.27 11.59 28.63
C GLU A 426 0.13 10.56 28.74
N MET A 427 -0.34 10.02 27.62
CA MET A 427 -1.41 9.00 27.61
C MET A 427 -0.97 7.69 28.30
N PHE A 428 0.28 7.30 28.19
CA PHE A 428 0.82 6.15 28.91
C PHE A 428 0.91 6.41 30.43
N GLU A 429 1.44 7.54 30.82
CA GLU A 429 1.60 7.91 32.25
C GLU A 429 0.26 8.00 32.97
N THR A 430 -0.74 8.64 32.35
CA THR A 430 -2.03 8.93 32.98
C THR A 430 -3.04 7.79 32.82
N ASP A 431 -3.12 7.16 31.63
CA ASP A 431 -4.20 6.26 31.27
C ASP A 431 -3.73 4.85 30.93
N ARG A 432 -2.41 4.60 30.91
CA ARG A 432 -1.82 3.31 30.49
C ARG A 432 -2.17 2.92 29.05
N ILE A 433 -2.33 3.90 28.18
CA ILE A 433 -2.58 3.71 26.74
C ILE A 433 -1.25 3.68 25.99
N LEU A 434 -1.00 2.65 25.21
CA LEU A 434 0.17 2.50 24.36
C LEU A 434 -0.16 3.06 22.96
N MET A 435 0.40 4.21 22.59
CA MET A 435 0.24 4.79 21.27
C MET A 435 1.54 4.68 20.47
N THR A 436 1.46 4.13 19.25
CA THR A 436 2.57 4.00 18.32
C THR A 436 2.21 4.49 16.91
N ALA A 437 3.19 4.89 16.13
CA ALA A 437 3.09 5.09 14.68
C ALA A 437 3.83 3.97 13.96
N VAL A 438 3.24 3.36 12.93
CA VAL A 438 3.77 2.18 12.26
C VAL A 438 3.93 2.42 10.76
N ASP A 439 5.14 2.19 10.24
CA ASP A 439 5.40 2.05 8.80
C ASP A 439 5.08 0.61 8.36
N THR A 440 4.15 0.48 7.43
CA THR A 440 3.74 -0.82 6.89
C THR A 440 4.80 -1.46 5.98
N GLY A 441 5.80 -0.69 5.59
CA GLY A 441 6.77 -1.08 4.58
C GLY A 441 6.25 -0.92 3.15
N TRP A 442 7.09 -1.26 2.18
CA TRP A 442 6.72 -1.15 0.77
C TRP A 442 5.99 -2.41 0.29
N ILE A 443 4.69 -2.30 0.13
CA ILE A 443 3.75 -3.39 -0.19
C ILE A 443 3.00 -3.17 -1.50
N THR A 444 2.72 -1.91 -1.86
CA THR A 444 1.99 -1.53 -3.07
C THR A 444 2.66 -0.35 -3.75
N ASP A 445 2.22 -0.05 -4.95
CA ASP A 445 2.64 1.12 -5.72
C ASP A 445 1.41 1.98 -6.02
N GLU A 446 1.48 3.28 -5.72
CA GLU A 446 0.40 4.25 -5.95
C GLU A 446 0.58 5.06 -7.25
N ARG A 447 1.58 4.74 -8.06
CA ARG A 447 1.79 5.34 -9.38
C ARG A 447 0.63 5.04 -10.33
N PRO A 448 0.49 5.81 -11.41
CA PRO A 448 -0.48 5.51 -12.48
C PRO A 448 -0.36 4.07 -12.99
N HIS A 449 -1.50 3.46 -13.35
CA HIS A 449 -1.57 2.03 -13.70
C HIS A 449 -0.60 1.62 -14.82
N HIS A 450 -0.46 2.43 -15.87
CA HIS A 450 0.46 2.15 -16.96
C HIS A 450 1.93 2.09 -16.52
N GLU A 451 2.32 2.91 -15.55
CA GLU A 451 3.67 2.85 -14.97
C GLU A 451 3.88 1.59 -14.14
N LYS A 452 2.87 1.17 -13.37
CA LYS A 452 2.92 -0.09 -12.62
C LYS A 452 3.12 -1.28 -13.54
N LEU A 453 2.36 -1.34 -14.65
CA LEU A 453 2.51 -2.40 -15.65
C LEU A 453 3.90 -2.41 -16.29
N ARG A 454 4.44 -1.24 -16.63
CA ARG A 454 5.79 -1.11 -17.18
C ARG A 454 6.85 -1.61 -16.20
N ILE A 455 6.78 -1.18 -14.96
CA ILE A 455 7.73 -1.54 -13.91
C ILE A 455 7.64 -3.04 -13.59
N ALA A 456 6.44 -3.62 -13.55
CA ALA A 456 6.23 -5.05 -13.38
C ALA A 456 6.82 -5.85 -14.54
N ALA A 457 6.64 -5.37 -15.79
CA ALA A 457 7.24 -5.99 -16.98
C ALA A 457 8.78 -5.92 -16.98
N GLU A 458 9.37 -4.92 -16.32
CA GLU A 458 10.81 -4.79 -16.07
C GLU A 458 11.30 -5.69 -14.92
N GLY A 459 10.40 -6.46 -14.28
CA GLY A 459 10.72 -7.39 -13.19
C GLY A 459 10.86 -6.71 -11.83
N TRP A 460 10.27 -5.55 -11.65
CA TRP A 460 10.32 -4.79 -10.40
C TRP A 460 9.02 -4.93 -9.62
N HIS A 461 9.11 -5.42 -8.38
CA HIS A 461 7.97 -5.65 -7.50
C HIS A 461 8.27 -5.15 -6.09
N ALA A 462 7.21 -4.79 -5.35
CA ALA A 462 7.33 -4.46 -3.94
C ALA A 462 7.88 -5.66 -3.14
N PRO A 463 8.79 -5.43 -2.17
CA PRO A 463 9.45 -6.51 -1.43
C PRO A 463 8.53 -7.28 -0.49
N LEU A 464 7.38 -6.70 -0.14
CA LEU A 464 6.43 -7.21 0.85
C LEU A 464 5.04 -7.36 0.23
N ASP A 465 4.11 -7.99 0.96
CA ASP A 465 2.71 -8.09 0.59
C ASP A 465 1.76 -7.44 1.63
N LEU A 466 0.45 -7.53 1.39
CA LEU A 466 -0.57 -6.96 2.28
C LEU A 466 -0.60 -7.62 3.67
N VAL A 467 -0.25 -8.91 3.76
CA VAL A 467 -0.18 -9.63 5.03
C VAL A 467 0.99 -9.15 5.87
N ASP A 468 2.13 -8.84 5.23
CA ASP A 468 3.29 -8.23 5.89
C ASP A 468 2.98 -6.85 6.45
N GLY A 469 2.24 -6.04 5.69
CA GLY A 469 1.79 -4.73 6.16
C GLY A 469 0.87 -4.85 7.38
N ALA A 470 -0.10 -5.77 7.33
CA ALA A 470 -0.98 -6.03 8.45
C ALA A 470 -0.23 -6.57 9.67
N ALA A 471 0.78 -7.43 9.48
CA ALA A 471 1.60 -7.95 10.56
C ALA A 471 2.36 -6.85 11.30
N ARG A 472 2.88 -5.85 10.57
CA ARG A 472 3.57 -4.69 11.17
C ARG A 472 2.64 -3.86 12.05
N VAL A 473 1.42 -3.62 11.58
CA VAL A 473 0.40 -2.85 12.32
C VAL A 473 -0.09 -3.60 13.56
N TYR A 474 -0.17 -4.93 13.48
CA TYR A 474 -0.65 -5.79 14.56
C TYR A 474 0.41 -6.06 15.64
N ASP A 475 1.70 -6.02 15.30
CA ASP A 475 2.82 -6.34 16.18
C ASP A 475 2.84 -5.56 17.50
N PRO A 476 2.61 -4.23 17.55
CA PRO A 476 2.57 -3.48 18.82
C PRO A 476 1.53 -4.01 19.81
N ILE A 477 0.41 -4.51 19.32
CA ILE A 477 -0.67 -5.09 20.15
C ILE A 477 -0.19 -6.42 20.74
N VAL A 478 0.38 -7.31 19.91
CA VAL A 478 0.90 -8.60 20.37
C VAL A 478 2.02 -8.42 21.40
N ARG A 479 2.94 -7.50 21.16
CA ARG A 479 4.02 -7.16 22.11
C ARG A 479 3.45 -6.60 23.41
N GLY A 480 2.44 -5.73 23.30
CA GLY A 480 1.75 -5.17 24.45
C GLY A 480 1.05 -6.25 25.29
N GLU A 481 0.32 -7.18 24.70
CA GLU A 481 -0.31 -8.31 25.40
C GLU A 481 0.75 -9.26 26.00
N ALA A 482 1.91 -9.40 25.36
CA ALA A 482 3.05 -10.15 25.90
C ALA A 482 3.78 -9.42 27.05
N GLY A 483 3.42 -8.18 27.38
CA GLY A 483 3.95 -7.46 28.55
C GLY A 483 4.88 -6.30 28.20
N GLU A 484 5.15 -5.99 26.96
CA GLU A 484 6.00 -4.86 26.55
C GLU A 484 5.21 -3.56 26.50
N ASP A 485 5.73 -2.49 27.12
CA ASP A 485 5.09 -1.16 27.14
C ASP A 485 5.67 -0.25 26.06
N LEU A 486 5.52 -0.65 24.80
CA LEU A 486 6.01 0.08 23.63
C LEU A 486 5.07 1.24 23.28
N HIS A 487 5.54 2.48 23.44
CA HIS A 487 4.78 3.69 23.14
C HIS A 487 5.69 4.83 22.67
N GLY A 488 5.12 5.87 22.06
CA GLY A 488 5.82 7.09 21.65
C GLY A 488 6.90 6.86 20.58
N SER A 489 6.78 5.77 19.82
CA SER A 489 7.77 5.36 18.83
C SER A 489 7.17 5.30 17.43
N PHE A 490 8.00 5.64 16.44
CA PHE A 490 7.78 5.29 15.04
C PHE A 490 8.43 3.94 14.79
N LEU A 491 7.61 2.95 14.43
CA LEU A 491 8.04 1.58 14.20
C LEU A 491 8.22 1.32 12.71
N LYS A 492 9.40 0.85 12.36
CA LYS A 492 9.73 0.41 11.02
C LYS A 492 10.33 -0.99 11.08
N ASP A 493 9.81 -1.89 10.25
CA ASP A 493 10.26 -3.28 10.22
C ASP A 493 10.30 -3.90 11.64
N TYR A 494 9.25 -3.61 12.44
CA TYR A 494 9.03 -4.07 13.83
C TYR A 494 9.89 -3.41 14.91
N GLU A 495 10.80 -2.52 14.57
CA GLU A 495 11.71 -1.88 15.51
C GLU A 495 11.53 -0.36 15.56
N PRO A 496 11.82 0.28 16.73
CA PRO A 496 11.85 1.73 16.81
C PRO A 496 12.84 2.33 15.82
N SER A 497 12.38 3.34 15.11
CA SER A 497 13.13 4.06 14.07
C SER A 497 13.06 5.57 14.36
N PRO A 498 14.07 6.35 13.95
CA PRO A 498 14.00 7.81 14.02
C PRO A 498 12.77 8.35 13.27
N TRP A 499 12.23 9.46 13.80
CA TRP A 499 11.09 10.17 13.22
C TRP A 499 11.40 10.82 11.89
#